data_2394378406ac8c673bed6eef5bff571b
#
_entry.id   2394378406ac8c673bed6eef5bff571b
#
_cell.length_a   1.000
_cell.length_b   1.000
_cell.length_c   1.000
_cell.angle_alpha   90.00
_cell.angle_beta   90.00
_cell.angle_gamma   90.00
#
_symmetry.space_group_name_H-M   'P 1'
#
loop_
_entity.id
_entity.type
_entity.pdbx_description
1 polymer ?
#
loop_
_entity_poly.entity_id
_entity_poly.type
_entity_poly.pdbx_seq_one_letter_code
_entity_poly.pdbx_strand_id
1 'polypeptide(L)'
;MQCTSPDEKLARKLETDIANALASRKSMASLSFYDRPTSTSCTSGAAKQYDSASVTKTIILGALLYQTGGTLTEEESTLARKMITESDNASATTLWKQLSDLTDPKKPNPVKIQEFLDKAGMDNTALGKEGSWGLTQVTAEDQAKLLRIFTGDDGSVLGSKSRSVALELMNHVQSNQRWGATAGAPLDSVIHVKNGWLQRSQNPDVDTFDKGDWKVNSMAALTEKGYDSGLVVLTENNRVPEGHPAKEGWDYGIDTIETISRSIYRDVYPDAEGYHPGRPPTPAAEPPKPA
;
A
#
# COMPACT_ATOMS: atom_id res chain seq x y z
N MET A 1 -18.81 2.61 5.54
CA MET A 1 -17.94 3.74 5.89
C MET A 1 -18.13 4.06 7.34
N GLN A 2 -17.06 4.17 8.09
CA GLN A 2 -17.09 4.55 9.50
C GLN A 2 -15.89 5.47 9.77
N CYS A 3 -16.15 6.69 10.23
CA CYS A 3 -15.13 7.62 10.68
C CYS A 3 -15.34 7.97 12.15
N THR A 4 -14.24 8.20 12.86
CA THR A 4 -14.23 8.66 14.25
C THR A 4 -13.30 9.86 14.38
N SER A 5 -13.71 10.84 15.17
CA SER A 5 -12.92 12.02 15.51
C SER A 5 -13.49 12.64 16.79
N PRO A 6 -12.69 13.29 17.65
CA PRO A 6 -13.21 14.17 18.70
C PRO A 6 -14.07 15.30 18.13
N ASP A 7 -13.81 15.75 16.91
CA ASP A 7 -14.71 16.63 16.16
C ASP A 7 -15.70 15.79 15.35
N GLU A 8 -16.91 15.63 15.88
CA GLU A 8 -17.99 14.90 15.21
C GLU A 8 -18.39 15.50 13.87
N LYS A 9 -18.19 16.80 13.63
CA LYS A 9 -18.51 17.42 12.33
C LYS A 9 -17.49 16.96 11.30
N LEU A 10 -16.21 16.88 11.65
CA LEU A 10 -15.17 16.34 10.80
C LEU A 10 -15.45 14.88 10.47
N ALA A 11 -15.80 14.05 11.47
CA ALA A 11 -16.12 12.64 11.24
C ALA A 11 -17.25 12.47 10.21
N ARG A 12 -18.38 13.17 10.39
CA ARG A 12 -19.52 13.12 9.45
C ARG A 12 -19.18 13.67 8.07
N LYS A 13 -18.36 14.72 8.01
CA LYS A 13 -17.90 15.30 6.74
C LYS A 13 -17.05 14.29 5.97
N LEU A 14 -16.08 13.66 6.62
CA LEU A 14 -15.25 12.61 6.02
C LEU A 14 -16.07 11.44 5.51
N GLU A 15 -17.03 10.93 6.29
CA GLU A 15 -17.94 9.86 5.85
C GLU A 15 -18.69 10.23 4.58
N THR A 16 -19.24 11.45 4.54
CA THR A 16 -19.99 11.94 3.40
C THR A 16 -19.11 12.13 2.16
N ASP A 17 -17.98 12.78 2.31
CA ASP A 17 -17.12 13.15 1.17
C ASP A 17 -16.40 11.92 0.59
N ILE A 18 -15.99 10.97 1.44
CA ILE A 18 -15.44 9.70 0.95
C ILE A 18 -16.53 8.86 0.26
N ALA A 19 -17.74 8.81 0.81
CA ALA A 19 -18.86 8.10 0.18
C ALA A 19 -19.19 8.71 -1.20
N ASN A 20 -19.22 10.04 -1.31
CA ASN A 20 -19.41 10.75 -2.57
C ASN A 20 -18.28 10.47 -3.58
N ALA A 21 -17.02 10.43 -3.11
CA ALA A 21 -15.88 10.09 -3.95
C ALA A 21 -16.01 8.68 -4.56
N LEU A 22 -16.61 7.75 -3.83
CA LEU A 22 -16.81 6.36 -4.27
C LEU A 22 -18.10 6.18 -5.11
N ALA A 23 -19.13 6.99 -4.89
CA ALA A 23 -20.47 6.78 -5.47
C ALA A 23 -20.48 6.75 -7.01
N SER A 24 -19.59 7.48 -7.66
CA SER A 24 -19.45 7.50 -9.12
C SER A 24 -18.44 6.47 -9.66
N ARG A 25 -17.81 5.69 -8.79
CA ARG A 25 -16.74 4.75 -9.15
C ARG A 25 -17.26 3.32 -9.26
N LYS A 26 -16.76 2.59 -10.24
CA LYS A 26 -17.02 1.15 -10.41
C LYS A 26 -15.99 0.28 -9.71
N SER A 27 -14.90 0.87 -9.21
CA SER A 27 -13.90 0.16 -8.42
C SER A 27 -14.52 -0.39 -7.14
N MET A 28 -14.15 -1.59 -6.77
CA MET A 28 -14.31 -2.04 -5.39
C MET A 28 -13.11 -1.50 -4.61
N ALA A 29 -13.36 -0.68 -3.60
CA ALA A 29 -12.30 -0.04 -2.82
C ALA A 29 -12.47 -0.33 -1.33
N SER A 30 -11.34 -0.57 -0.66
CA SER A 30 -11.24 -0.58 0.80
C SER A 30 -10.22 0.44 1.24
N LEU A 31 -10.46 1.08 2.37
CA LEU A 31 -9.54 2.05 2.93
C LEU A 31 -9.41 1.93 4.44
N SER A 32 -8.24 2.38 4.93
CA SER A 32 -7.99 2.67 6.32
C SER A 32 -7.15 3.95 6.41
N PHE A 33 -7.65 4.92 7.13
CA PHE A 33 -6.99 6.19 7.40
C PHE A 33 -6.86 6.40 8.90
N TYR A 34 -5.78 6.99 9.33
CA TYR A 34 -5.61 7.52 10.68
C TYR A 34 -4.82 8.84 10.63
N ASP A 35 -5.15 9.73 11.55
CA ASP A 35 -4.41 10.94 11.87
C ASP A 35 -4.30 11.06 13.39
N ARG A 36 -3.06 10.91 13.93
CA ARG A 36 -2.84 10.91 15.38
C ARG A 36 -3.02 12.30 16.00
N PRO A 37 -2.52 13.39 15.39
CA PRO A 37 -2.69 14.72 15.96
C PRO A 37 -4.14 15.09 16.21
N THR A 38 -5.04 14.75 15.30
CA THR A 38 -6.48 15.04 15.46
C THR A 38 -7.26 13.88 16.09
N SER A 39 -6.61 12.75 16.37
CA SER A 39 -7.28 11.52 16.81
C SER A 39 -8.43 11.10 15.88
N THR A 40 -8.24 11.30 14.58
CA THR A 40 -9.23 10.99 13.55
C THR A 40 -8.88 9.68 12.85
N SER A 41 -9.88 8.85 12.57
CA SER A 41 -9.70 7.66 11.76
C SER A 41 -10.94 7.36 10.91
N CYS A 42 -10.72 6.76 9.74
CA CYS A 42 -11.78 6.30 8.85
C CYS A 42 -11.48 4.90 8.32
N THR A 43 -12.50 4.06 8.22
CA THR A 43 -12.41 2.73 7.62
C THR A 43 -13.59 2.45 6.69
N SER A 44 -13.33 1.74 5.60
CA SER A 44 -14.35 1.20 4.73
C SER A 44 -13.90 -0.15 4.16
N GLY A 45 -14.64 -1.22 4.44
CA GLY A 45 -14.28 -2.56 4.00
C GLY A 45 -12.88 -3.01 4.42
N ALA A 46 -12.34 -2.44 5.50
CA ALA A 46 -10.91 -2.49 5.85
C ALA A 46 -10.38 -3.92 6.10
N ALA A 47 -11.27 -4.87 6.42
CA ALA A 47 -10.93 -6.28 6.62
C ALA A 47 -11.02 -7.13 5.34
N LYS A 48 -11.48 -6.55 4.20
CA LYS A 48 -11.51 -7.27 2.93
C LYS A 48 -10.10 -7.48 2.39
N GLN A 49 -9.82 -8.70 1.93
CA GLN A 49 -8.54 -9.05 1.32
C GLN A 49 -8.47 -8.66 -0.16
N TYR A 50 -7.30 -8.22 -0.58
CA TYR A 50 -6.93 -7.83 -1.95
C TYR A 50 -5.58 -8.42 -2.33
N ASP A 51 -5.37 -8.71 -3.61
CA ASP A 51 -4.02 -9.00 -4.13
C ASP A 51 -3.13 -7.77 -3.89
N SER A 52 -2.04 -7.94 -3.16
CA SER A 52 -1.18 -6.84 -2.73
C SER A 52 -0.42 -6.16 -3.86
N ALA A 53 -0.08 -6.90 -4.91
CA ALA A 53 0.93 -6.46 -5.87
C ALA A 53 2.19 -5.97 -5.16
N SER A 54 2.81 -4.88 -5.61
CA SER A 54 4.05 -4.36 -5.01
C SER A 54 3.90 -3.69 -3.64
N VAL A 55 2.68 -3.57 -3.08
CA VAL A 55 2.51 -3.11 -1.69
C VAL A 55 3.11 -4.12 -0.71
N THR A 56 3.09 -5.44 -1.02
CA THR A 56 3.74 -6.46 -0.19
C THR A 56 5.25 -6.21 0.04
N LYS A 57 5.91 -5.40 -0.79
CA LYS A 57 7.33 -5.06 -0.62
C LYS A 57 7.60 -4.31 0.69
N THR A 58 6.61 -3.61 1.23
CA THR A 58 6.70 -3.00 2.56
C THR A 58 6.67 -4.05 3.68
N ILE A 59 5.95 -5.15 3.47
CA ILE A 59 5.94 -6.31 4.39
C ILE A 59 7.32 -7.00 4.35
N ILE A 60 7.87 -7.24 3.16
CA ILE A 60 9.22 -7.81 3.00
C ILE A 60 10.26 -6.92 3.69
N LEU A 61 10.17 -5.59 3.50
CA LEU A 61 11.05 -4.64 4.17
C LEU A 61 10.89 -4.71 5.69
N GLY A 62 9.66 -4.70 6.20
CA GLY A 62 9.37 -4.80 7.62
C GLY A 62 9.97 -6.07 8.25
N ALA A 63 9.79 -7.21 7.58
CA ALA A 63 10.37 -8.48 8.02
C ALA A 63 11.91 -8.47 8.01
N LEU A 64 12.54 -7.93 6.96
CA LEU A 64 14.00 -7.77 6.90
C LEU A 64 14.50 -6.90 8.06
N LEU A 65 13.87 -5.76 8.30
CA LEU A 65 14.25 -4.83 9.35
C LEU A 65 13.99 -5.39 10.76
N TYR A 66 12.98 -6.24 10.91
CA TYR A 66 12.69 -6.95 12.15
C TYR A 66 13.80 -7.96 12.46
N GLN A 67 14.22 -8.76 11.47
CA GLN A 67 15.28 -9.76 11.64
C GLN A 67 16.67 -9.14 11.87
N THR A 68 16.96 -7.99 11.28
CA THR A 68 18.28 -7.36 11.32
C THR A 68 18.42 -6.25 12.36
N GLY A 69 17.33 -5.87 13.03
CA GLY A 69 17.31 -4.72 13.93
C GLY A 69 17.68 -3.40 13.23
N GLY A 70 17.45 -3.30 11.92
CA GLY A 70 17.79 -2.14 11.10
C GLY A 70 19.26 -2.03 10.71
N THR A 71 20.09 -3.08 10.96
CA THR A 71 21.48 -3.12 10.53
C THR A 71 21.58 -4.02 9.30
N LEU A 72 21.53 -3.41 8.13
CA LEU A 72 21.59 -4.12 6.85
C LEU A 72 23.04 -4.29 6.38
N THR A 73 23.34 -5.41 5.76
CA THR A 73 24.56 -5.57 4.95
C THR A 73 24.50 -4.63 3.73
N GLU A 74 25.61 -4.44 3.03
CA GLU A 74 25.67 -3.66 1.80
C GLU A 74 24.73 -4.23 0.71
N GLU A 75 24.70 -5.56 0.59
CA GLU A 75 23.80 -6.26 -0.34
C GLU A 75 22.33 -6.05 0.03
N GLU A 76 21.95 -6.29 1.28
CA GLU A 76 20.58 -6.07 1.77
C GLU A 76 20.14 -4.62 1.61
N SER A 77 21.02 -3.66 1.89
CA SER A 77 20.73 -2.24 1.70
C SER A 77 20.47 -1.91 0.24
N THR A 78 21.27 -2.45 -0.67
CA THR A 78 21.10 -2.27 -2.13
C THR A 78 19.80 -2.88 -2.62
N LEU A 79 19.49 -4.11 -2.20
CA LEU A 79 18.25 -4.80 -2.57
C LEU A 79 17.01 -4.08 -2.00
N ALA A 80 17.04 -3.70 -0.72
CA ALA A 80 15.94 -3.00 -0.08
C ALA A 80 15.67 -1.64 -0.75
N ARG A 81 16.73 -0.89 -1.08
CA ARG A 81 16.61 0.37 -1.82
C ARG A 81 15.92 0.15 -3.16
N LYS A 82 16.43 -0.72 -4.03
CA LYS A 82 15.82 -1.01 -5.34
C LYS A 82 14.37 -1.49 -5.21
N MET A 83 14.13 -2.42 -4.28
CA MET A 83 12.80 -2.96 -4.02
C MET A 83 11.78 -1.87 -3.67
N ILE A 84 12.13 -0.91 -2.85
CA ILE A 84 11.19 0.13 -2.40
C ILE A 84 11.17 1.32 -3.34
N THR A 85 12.33 1.89 -3.69
CA THR A 85 12.40 3.17 -4.43
C THR A 85 12.07 3.02 -5.91
N GLU A 86 12.42 1.88 -6.51
CA GLU A 86 12.18 1.56 -7.94
C GLU A 86 11.07 0.53 -8.13
N SER A 87 10.59 -0.04 -7.04
CA SER A 87 9.66 -1.18 -7.05
C SER A 87 10.23 -2.41 -7.79
N ASP A 88 11.55 -2.63 -7.71
CA ASP A 88 12.23 -3.72 -8.42
C ASP A 88 11.74 -5.10 -7.95
N ASN A 89 11.34 -5.94 -8.91
CA ASN A 89 10.79 -7.26 -8.64
C ASN A 89 11.88 -8.31 -8.35
N ALA A 90 13.06 -8.18 -8.98
CA ALA A 90 14.16 -9.11 -8.76
C ALA A 90 14.67 -8.98 -7.33
N SER A 91 14.85 -7.75 -6.84
CA SER A 91 15.23 -7.48 -5.45
C SER A 91 14.19 -8.01 -4.46
N ALA A 92 12.89 -7.84 -4.75
CA ALA A 92 11.83 -8.38 -3.91
C ALA A 92 11.90 -9.92 -3.84
N THR A 93 12.11 -10.58 -4.98
CA THR A 93 12.22 -12.04 -5.04
C THR A 93 13.46 -12.54 -4.27
N THR A 94 14.57 -11.84 -4.37
CA THR A 94 15.81 -12.20 -3.64
C THR A 94 15.60 -12.08 -2.13
N LEU A 95 15.05 -10.96 -1.65
CA LEU A 95 14.80 -10.76 -0.22
C LEU A 95 13.72 -11.70 0.31
N TRP A 96 12.66 -11.97 -0.47
CA TRP A 96 11.65 -12.97 -0.10
C TRP A 96 12.29 -14.34 0.13
N LYS A 97 13.15 -14.80 -0.78
CA LYS A 97 13.87 -16.08 -0.64
C LYS A 97 14.81 -16.06 0.57
N GLN A 98 15.51 -14.98 0.82
CA GLN A 98 16.38 -14.83 2.00
C GLN A 98 15.61 -14.95 3.33
N LEU A 99 14.36 -14.51 3.33
CA LEU A 99 13.46 -14.56 4.49
C LEU A 99 12.62 -15.85 4.53
N SER A 100 12.87 -16.80 3.63
CA SER A 100 12.18 -18.08 3.51
C SER A 100 13.05 -19.25 3.94
N ASP A 101 12.39 -20.32 4.39
CA ASP A 101 12.99 -21.65 4.41
C ASP A 101 13.01 -22.20 2.98
N LEU A 102 14.18 -22.61 2.51
CA LEU A 102 14.44 -23.11 1.16
C LEU A 102 14.72 -24.62 1.14
N THR A 103 14.21 -25.38 2.12
CA THR A 103 14.30 -26.84 2.12
C THR A 103 13.76 -27.43 0.82
N ASP A 104 12.70 -26.84 0.25
CA ASP A 104 12.30 -27.02 -1.14
C ASP A 104 12.47 -25.68 -1.90
N PRO A 105 13.54 -25.52 -2.70
CA PRO A 105 13.79 -24.28 -3.42
C PRO A 105 12.71 -23.88 -4.42
N LYS A 106 11.85 -24.83 -4.84
CA LYS A 106 10.71 -24.57 -5.73
C LYS A 106 9.50 -24.03 -4.98
N LYS A 107 9.47 -24.25 -3.66
CA LYS A 107 8.38 -23.84 -2.77
C LYS A 107 8.91 -23.09 -1.55
N PRO A 108 9.52 -21.92 -1.72
CA PRO A 108 10.06 -21.15 -0.60
C PRO A 108 8.95 -20.88 0.42
N ASN A 109 9.21 -21.26 1.68
CA ASN A 109 8.29 -21.02 2.78
C ASN A 109 8.74 -19.77 3.55
N PRO A 110 7.99 -18.64 3.49
CA PRO A 110 8.42 -17.35 4.00
C PRO A 110 8.27 -17.23 5.54
N VAL A 111 8.90 -18.13 6.28
CA VAL A 111 8.75 -18.27 7.74
C VAL A 111 9.08 -17.00 8.51
N LYS A 112 10.14 -16.26 8.12
CA LYS A 112 10.54 -15.03 8.80
C LYS A 112 9.59 -13.86 8.49
N ILE A 113 8.96 -13.89 7.33
CA ILE A 113 7.91 -12.91 6.99
C ILE A 113 6.66 -13.20 7.80
N GLN A 114 6.27 -14.48 7.94
CA GLN A 114 5.14 -14.87 8.78
C GLN A 114 5.39 -14.49 10.25
N GLU A 115 6.58 -14.75 10.78
CA GLU A 115 6.97 -14.35 12.15
C GLU A 115 6.80 -12.83 12.37
N PHE A 116 7.19 -12.04 11.37
CA PHE A 116 6.98 -10.59 11.42
C PHE A 116 5.49 -10.22 11.41
N LEU A 117 4.68 -10.85 10.55
CA LEU A 117 3.24 -10.60 10.51
C LEU A 117 2.56 -10.92 11.85
N ASP A 118 2.90 -12.07 12.43
CA ASP A 118 2.38 -12.48 13.74
C ASP A 118 2.75 -11.46 14.84
N LYS A 119 4.02 -11.01 14.83
CA LYS A 119 4.49 -10.00 15.78
C LYS A 119 3.83 -8.63 15.58
N ALA A 120 3.51 -8.29 14.34
CA ALA A 120 2.86 -7.05 13.96
C ALA A 120 1.32 -7.09 14.14
N GLY A 121 0.75 -8.23 14.51
CA GLY A 121 -0.71 -8.42 14.62
C GLY A 121 -1.43 -8.23 13.28
N MET A 122 -0.78 -8.62 12.17
CA MET A 122 -1.32 -8.53 10.80
C MET A 122 -2.04 -9.84 10.42
N ASP A 123 -3.01 -10.22 11.24
CA ASP A 123 -3.64 -11.55 11.23
C ASP A 123 -4.51 -11.81 9.99
N ASN A 124 -4.89 -10.77 9.26
CA ASN A 124 -5.70 -10.87 8.04
C ASN A 124 -4.86 -10.82 6.76
N THR A 125 -3.53 -10.90 6.89
CA THR A 125 -2.60 -10.98 5.77
C THR A 125 -2.20 -12.43 5.51
N ALA A 126 -2.46 -12.93 4.28
CA ALA A 126 -2.10 -14.29 3.88
C ALA A 126 -1.01 -14.24 2.81
N LEU A 127 0.17 -14.78 3.13
CA LEU A 127 1.34 -14.76 2.25
C LEU A 127 1.10 -15.55 0.96
N GLY A 128 1.58 -15.01 -0.16
CA GLY A 128 1.51 -15.67 -1.47
C GLY A 128 2.25 -17.00 -1.47
N LYS A 129 1.64 -18.02 -2.07
CA LYS A 129 2.20 -19.37 -2.15
C LYS A 129 3.31 -19.46 -3.18
N GLU A 130 4.23 -20.42 -2.98
CA GLU A 130 5.26 -20.79 -3.97
C GLU A 130 6.11 -19.61 -4.48
N GLY A 131 6.38 -18.65 -3.60
CA GLY A 131 7.18 -17.46 -3.94
C GLY A 131 6.43 -16.36 -4.68
N SER A 132 5.12 -16.51 -4.89
CA SER A 132 4.25 -15.52 -5.54
C SER A 132 3.94 -14.33 -4.61
N TRP A 133 4.96 -13.65 -4.13
CA TRP A 133 4.83 -12.57 -3.13
C TRP A 133 3.83 -11.48 -3.55
N GLY A 134 3.72 -11.15 -4.84
CA GLY A 134 2.76 -10.15 -5.36
C GLY A 134 1.29 -10.58 -5.24
N LEU A 135 1.01 -11.86 -4.98
CA LEU A 135 -0.31 -12.42 -4.73
C LEU A 135 -0.62 -12.58 -3.23
N THR A 136 0.23 -12.05 -2.35
CA THR A 136 -0.08 -11.92 -0.93
C THR A 136 -1.41 -11.20 -0.77
N GLN A 137 -2.32 -11.80 -0.02
CA GLN A 137 -3.62 -11.21 0.28
C GLN A 137 -3.45 -10.25 1.46
N VAL A 138 -3.77 -8.99 1.26
CA VAL A 138 -3.62 -7.94 2.28
C VAL A 138 -4.94 -7.24 2.52
N THR A 139 -5.10 -6.70 3.72
CA THR A 139 -6.24 -5.85 4.08
C THR A 139 -5.77 -4.40 4.30
N ALA A 140 -6.66 -3.44 4.10
CA ALA A 140 -6.34 -2.03 4.36
C ALA A 140 -6.04 -1.81 5.86
N GLU A 141 -6.68 -2.58 6.73
CA GLU A 141 -6.42 -2.53 8.18
C GLU A 141 -5.00 -2.98 8.54
N ASP A 142 -4.56 -4.14 8.04
CA ASP A 142 -3.21 -4.64 8.33
C ASP A 142 -2.13 -3.75 7.74
N GLN A 143 -2.35 -3.21 6.53
CA GLN A 143 -1.40 -2.26 5.94
C GLN A 143 -1.34 -0.94 6.73
N ALA A 144 -2.45 -0.50 7.33
CA ALA A 144 -2.44 0.66 8.22
C ALA A 144 -1.70 0.37 9.54
N LYS A 145 -1.79 -0.87 10.09
CA LYS A 145 -0.94 -1.30 11.21
C LYS A 145 0.54 -1.22 10.84
N LEU A 146 0.91 -1.68 9.65
CA LEU A 146 2.29 -1.60 9.17
C LEU A 146 2.80 -0.15 9.07
N LEU A 147 1.98 0.78 8.56
CA LEU A 147 2.33 2.20 8.55
C LEU A 147 2.52 2.74 9.99
N ARG A 148 1.64 2.36 10.91
CA ARG A 148 1.76 2.76 12.33
C ARG A 148 3.07 2.24 12.95
N ILE A 149 3.47 1.01 12.64
CA ILE A 149 4.75 0.43 13.08
C ILE A 149 5.92 1.24 12.52
N PHE A 150 5.90 1.62 11.24
CA PHE A 150 6.97 2.42 10.63
C PHE A 150 7.03 3.84 11.20
N THR A 151 5.89 4.48 11.47
CA THR A 151 5.84 5.85 12.02
C THR A 151 6.01 5.91 13.55
N GLY A 152 6.07 4.77 14.23
CA GLY A 152 6.50 4.72 15.62
C GLY A 152 5.40 4.67 16.68
N ASP A 153 4.16 4.35 16.31
CA ASP A 153 3.05 4.23 17.26
C ASP A 153 3.23 3.02 18.19
N ASP A 154 3.76 1.92 17.66
CA ASP A 154 4.11 0.74 18.43
C ASP A 154 5.62 0.43 18.30
N GLY A 155 6.42 0.98 19.21
CA GLY A 155 7.87 0.73 19.27
C GLY A 155 8.24 -0.72 19.66
N SER A 156 7.27 -1.58 19.96
CA SER A 156 7.49 -2.95 20.40
C SER A 156 7.89 -3.89 19.25
N VAL A 157 7.54 -3.55 17.99
CA VAL A 157 7.80 -4.39 16.81
C VAL A 157 9.12 -4.00 16.13
N LEU A 158 9.32 -2.72 15.83
CA LEU A 158 10.53 -2.21 15.18
C LEU A 158 11.20 -1.12 16.00
N GLY A 159 12.49 -1.26 16.26
CA GLY A 159 13.31 -0.23 16.90
C GLY A 159 13.44 1.02 16.02
N SER A 160 13.87 2.14 16.62
CA SER A 160 13.98 3.45 15.93
C SER A 160 14.84 3.40 14.66
N LYS A 161 15.96 2.67 14.68
CA LYS A 161 16.84 2.50 13.53
C LYS A 161 16.12 1.82 12.35
N SER A 162 15.38 0.74 12.61
CA SER A 162 14.58 0.04 11.59
C SER A 162 13.51 0.96 10.99
N ARG A 163 12.81 1.70 11.83
CA ARG A 163 11.79 2.65 11.39
C ARG A 163 12.36 3.77 10.50
N SER A 164 13.50 4.34 10.91
CA SER A 164 14.20 5.36 10.11
C SER A 164 14.56 4.83 8.73
N VAL A 165 15.10 3.61 8.63
CA VAL A 165 15.41 2.99 7.33
C VAL A 165 14.15 2.81 6.48
N ALA A 166 13.05 2.31 7.06
CA ALA A 166 11.82 2.10 6.32
C ALA A 166 11.25 3.43 5.76
N LEU A 167 11.16 4.43 6.61
CA LEU A 167 10.63 5.74 6.24
C LEU A 167 11.53 6.45 5.21
N GLU A 168 12.85 6.38 5.38
CA GLU A 168 13.81 6.93 4.41
C GLU A 168 13.60 6.32 3.03
N LEU A 169 13.54 4.98 2.92
CA LEU A 169 13.33 4.31 1.64
C LEU A 169 11.99 4.65 1.01
N MET A 170 10.90 4.71 1.79
CA MET A 170 9.57 5.06 1.31
C MET A 170 9.45 6.55 0.92
N ASN A 171 10.26 7.44 1.49
CA ASN A 171 10.34 8.84 1.07
C ASN A 171 11.07 9.00 -0.26
N HIS A 172 12.07 8.17 -0.55
CA HIS A 172 12.89 8.23 -1.76
C HIS A 172 12.32 7.44 -2.95
N VAL A 173 11.05 7.08 -2.92
CA VAL A 173 10.37 6.46 -4.06
C VAL A 173 10.44 7.38 -5.28
N GLN A 174 10.77 6.82 -6.45
CA GLN A 174 10.90 7.56 -7.70
C GLN A 174 9.66 8.40 -8.01
N SER A 175 9.86 9.57 -8.60
CA SER A 175 8.79 10.57 -8.84
C SER A 175 7.61 10.02 -9.63
N ASN A 176 7.86 9.14 -10.62
CA ASN A 176 6.83 8.49 -11.40
C ASN A 176 6.01 7.44 -10.63
N GLN A 177 6.38 7.15 -9.39
CA GLN A 177 5.66 6.22 -8.49
C GLN A 177 5.10 6.94 -7.25
N ARG A 178 5.09 8.27 -7.22
CA ARG A 178 4.54 9.06 -6.09
C ARG A 178 3.10 9.51 -6.32
N TRP A 179 2.24 8.59 -6.77
CA TRP A 179 0.81 8.80 -7.05
C TRP A 179 -0.07 8.14 -5.97
N GLY A 180 -1.38 8.23 -6.13
CA GLY A 180 -2.35 7.51 -5.29
C GLY A 180 -2.59 8.17 -3.95
N ALA A 181 -2.27 7.48 -2.84
CA ALA A 181 -2.48 7.96 -1.49
C ALA A 181 -1.66 9.23 -1.11
N THR A 182 -0.84 9.72 -2.01
CA THR A 182 -0.11 10.99 -1.86
C THR A 182 -0.90 12.20 -2.34
N ALA A 183 -1.94 11.99 -3.16
CA ALA A 183 -2.68 13.08 -3.79
C ALA A 183 -3.43 13.92 -2.75
N GLY A 184 -3.18 15.21 -2.73
CA GLY A 184 -3.75 16.15 -1.75
C GLY A 184 -3.04 16.17 -0.40
N ALA A 185 -1.99 15.36 -0.20
CA ALA A 185 -1.18 15.42 1.03
C ALA A 185 -0.56 16.81 1.19
N PRO A 186 -0.48 17.38 2.41
CA PRO A 186 0.16 18.67 2.66
C PRO A 186 1.57 18.73 2.07
N LEU A 187 1.85 19.76 1.26
CA LEU A 187 3.15 19.93 0.58
C LEU A 187 4.33 20.07 1.53
N ASP A 188 4.10 20.56 2.71
CA ASP A 188 5.12 20.76 3.73
C ASP A 188 5.34 19.54 4.63
N SER A 189 4.56 18.46 4.46
CA SER A 189 4.80 17.17 5.12
C SER A 189 5.90 16.37 4.44
N VAL A 190 6.50 15.43 5.16
CA VAL A 190 7.35 14.39 4.56
C VAL A 190 6.49 13.18 4.19
N ILE A 191 6.39 12.92 2.87
CA ILE A 191 5.53 11.88 2.32
C ILE A 191 6.33 10.59 2.11
N HIS A 192 5.86 9.51 2.71
CA HIS A 192 6.36 8.14 2.55
C HIS A 192 5.33 7.32 1.80
N VAL A 193 5.69 6.70 0.68
CA VAL A 193 4.71 6.03 -0.18
C VAL A 193 5.19 4.68 -0.70
N LYS A 194 4.25 3.76 -0.91
CA LYS A 194 4.45 2.57 -1.72
C LYS A 194 3.18 2.24 -2.48
N ASN A 195 3.35 2.03 -3.78
CA ASN A 195 2.28 1.66 -4.68
C ASN A 195 2.46 0.23 -5.21
N GLY A 196 1.36 -0.35 -5.69
CA GLY A 196 1.35 -1.65 -6.30
C GLY A 196 0.22 -1.78 -7.31
N TRP A 197 0.46 -2.54 -8.38
CA TRP A 197 -0.55 -2.83 -9.40
C TRP A 197 -0.27 -4.18 -10.05
N LEU A 198 -1.34 -4.84 -10.44
CA LEU A 198 -1.32 -6.02 -11.30
C LEU A 198 -2.64 -6.15 -12.05
N GLN A 199 -2.62 -6.89 -13.13
CA GLN A 199 -3.82 -7.20 -13.90
C GLN A 199 -4.11 -8.70 -13.79
N ARG A 200 -5.21 -9.05 -13.14
CA ARG A 200 -5.61 -10.43 -12.90
C ARG A 200 -7.10 -10.53 -12.62
N SER A 201 -7.81 -11.44 -13.29
CA SER A 201 -9.15 -11.83 -12.89
C SER A 201 -9.12 -12.78 -11.68
N GLN A 202 -10.05 -12.61 -10.77
CA GLN A 202 -10.32 -13.58 -9.70
C GLN A 202 -11.48 -14.51 -10.03
N ASN A 203 -12.08 -14.39 -11.21
CA ASN A 203 -13.13 -15.28 -11.64
C ASN A 203 -12.52 -16.57 -12.24
N PRO A 204 -12.69 -17.73 -11.61
CA PRO A 204 -12.11 -19.00 -12.09
C PRO A 204 -12.72 -19.50 -13.41
N ASP A 205 -13.89 -18.98 -13.80
CA ASP A 205 -14.61 -19.40 -15.01
C ASP A 205 -14.24 -18.55 -16.24
N VAL A 206 -13.42 -17.53 -16.08
CA VAL A 206 -12.87 -16.71 -17.17
C VAL A 206 -11.37 -16.93 -17.23
N ASP A 207 -10.83 -16.80 -18.42
CA ASP A 207 -9.39 -16.80 -18.67
C ASP A 207 -8.63 -16.15 -17.50
N THR A 208 -7.63 -16.82 -16.95
CA THR A 208 -6.86 -16.42 -15.75
C THR A 208 -6.34 -14.97 -15.82
N PHE A 209 -6.55 -14.34 -16.95
CA PHE A 209 -6.14 -13.00 -17.28
C PHE A 209 -7.31 -12.18 -17.85
N ASP A 210 -8.14 -11.64 -16.97
CA ASP A 210 -9.13 -10.64 -17.39
C ASP A 210 -8.42 -9.29 -17.60
N LYS A 211 -8.21 -8.93 -18.89
CA LYS A 211 -7.51 -7.72 -19.30
C LYS A 211 -8.16 -6.41 -18.83
N GLY A 212 -9.37 -6.47 -18.30
CA GLY A 212 -10.08 -5.34 -17.71
C GLY A 212 -10.03 -5.26 -16.20
N ASP A 213 -9.46 -6.27 -15.52
CA ASP A 213 -9.49 -6.34 -14.06
C ASP A 213 -8.16 -5.93 -13.43
N TRP A 214 -7.93 -4.63 -13.35
CA TRP A 214 -6.79 -4.07 -12.66
C TRP A 214 -7.00 -4.02 -11.14
N LYS A 215 -5.97 -4.47 -10.40
CA LYS A 215 -5.78 -4.21 -8.98
C LYS A 215 -4.80 -3.03 -8.90
N VAL A 216 -5.19 -1.99 -8.21
CA VAL A 216 -4.35 -0.80 -8.00
C VAL A 216 -4.41 -0.44 -6.54
N ASN A 217 -3.25 -0.37 -5.89
CA ASN A 217 -3.13 -0.20 -4.46
C ASN A 217 -2.14 0.91 -4.14
N SER A 218 -2.41 1.65 -3.09
CA SER A 218 -1.51 2.70 -2.60
C SER A 218 -1.57 2.79 -1.09
N MET A 219 -0.42 3.00 -0.48
CA MET A 219 -0.30 3.33 0.94
C MET A 219 0.70 4.47 1.12
N ALA A 220 0.37 5.43 1.97
CA ALA A 220 1.25 6.54 2.31
C ALA A 220 1.17 6.90 3.79
N ALA A 221 2.29 7.37 4.34
CA ALA A 221 2.34 8.00 5.64
C ALA A 221 2.87 9.43 5.49
N LEU A 222 2.39 10.33 6.34
CA LEU A 222 2.85 11.70 6.45
C LEU A 222 3.51 11.88 7.81
N THR A 223 4.68 12.51 7.81
CA THR A 223 5.42 12.79 9.04
C THR A 223 5.98 14.22 9.03
N GLU A 224 6.56 14.61 10.16
CA GLU A 224 7.18 15.90 10.42
C GLU A 224 6.20 17.08 10.46
N LYS A 225 6.67 18.23 10.96
CA LYS A 225 5.91 19.48 11.07
C LYS A 225 4.51 19.35 11.69
N GLY A 226 4.32 18.38 12.57
CA GLY A 226 3.04 18.12 13.20
C GLY A 226 2.14 17.14 12.46
N TYR A 227 2.54 16.63 11.30
CA TYR A 227 1.84 15.57 10.60
C TYR A 227 2.27 14.20 11.14
N ASP A 228 1.29 13.35 11.40
CA ASP A 228 1.48 11.95 11.77
C ASP A 228 0.23 11.17 11.39
N SER A 229 0.15 10.84 10.12
CA SER A 229 -1.01 10.15 9.56
C SER A 229 -0.62 9.04 8.60
N GLY A 230 -1.56 8.14 8.34
CA GLY A 230 -1.42 7.10 7.34
C GLY A 230 -2.71 6.81 6.61
N LEU A 231 -2.60 6.62 5.31
CA LEU A 231 -3.69 6.27 4.41
C LEU A 231 -3.32 5.05 3.59
N VAL A 232 -4.21 4.06 3.61
CA VAL A 232 -4.16 2.88 2.73
C VAL A 232 -5.44 2.86 1.91
N VAL A 233 -5.31 2.70 0.59
CA VAL A 233 -6.43 2.47 -0.31
C VAL A 233 -6.08 1.30 -1.22
N LEU A 234 -6.90 0.24 -1.16
CA LEU A 234 -6.77 -0.97 -1.97
C LEU A 234 -7.96 -1.03 -2.92
N THR A 235 -7.70 -1.29 -4.19
CA THR A 235 -8.78 -1.34 -5.21
C THR A 235 -8.66 -2.56 -6.12
N GLU A 236 -9.81 -3.05 -6.54
CA GLU A 236 -9.95 -4.07 -7.58
C GLU A 236 -11.16 -3.77 -8.46
N ASN A 237 -11.38 -4.58 -9.50
CA ASN A 237 -12.44 -4.35 -10.47
C ASN A 237 -12.38 -2.95 -11.09
N ASN A 238 -11.18 -2.47 -11.36
CA ASN A 238 -10.94 -1.18 -12.00
C ASN A 238 -11.22 -1.30 -13.50
N ARG A 239 -12.47 -1.61 -13.82
CA ARG A 239 -12.95 -1.82 -15.18
C ARG A 239 -13.46 -0.52 -15.75
N VAL A 240 -12.95 -0.18 -16.92
CA VAL A 240 -13.48 0.91 -17.73
C VAL A 240 -14.76 0.50 -18.43
N PRO A 241 -15.59 1.45 -18.87
CA PRO A 241 -16.77 1.16 -19.67
C PRO A 241 -16.45 0.35 -20.92
N GLU A 242 -17.44 -0.42 -21.41
CA GLU A 242 -17.32 -1.16 -22.66
C GLU A 242 -16.87 -0.27 -23.80
N GLY A 243 -15.95 -0.78 -24.64
CA GLY A 243 -15.35 -0.03 -25.74
C GLY A 243 -14.07 0.74 -25.40
N HIS A 244 -13.71 0.85 -24.12
CA HIS A 244 -12.45 1.46 -23.71
C HIS A 244 -11.30 0.44 -23.65
N PRO A 245 -10.04 0.85 -23.94
CA PRO A 245 -8.89 -0.04 -23.82
C PRO A 245 -8.70 -0.54 -22.37
N ALA A 246 -8.42 -1.82 -22.21
CA ALA A 246 -8.21 -2.44 -20.88
C ALA A 246 -7.12 -1.72 -20.05
N LYS A 247 -6.11 -1.12 -20.70
CA LYS A 247 -5.06 -0.34 -20.04
C LYS A 247 -5.60 0.86 -19.23
N GLU A 248 -6.74 1.41 -19.61
CA GLU A 248 -7.35 2.54 -18.91
C GLU A 248 -7.87 2.15 -17.52
N GLY A 249 -8.05 0.86 -17.24
CA GLY A 249 -8.42 0.37 -15.90
C GLY A 249 -7.36 0.70 -14.85
N TRP A 250 -6.08 0.76 -15.23
CA TRP A 250 -5.03 1.19 -14.34
C TRP A 250 -5.14 2.67 -13.96
N ASP A 251 -5.29 3.55 -14.95
CA ASP A 251 -5.54 4.98 -14.74
C ASP A 251 -6.81 5.21 -13.91
N TYR A 252 -7.86 4.43 -14.21
CA TYR A 252 -9.12 4.49 -13.49
C TYR A 252 -8.94 4.14 -11.99
N GLY A 253 -8.13 3.12 -11.68
CA GLY A 253 -7.79 2.75 -10.32
C GLY A 253 -7.01 3.85 -9.59
N ILE A 254 -6.02 4.45 -10.25
CA ILE A 254 -5.27 5.60 -9.71
C ILE A 254 -6.23 6.75 -9.41
N ASP A 255 -7.09 7.14 -10.35
CA ASP A 255 -8.05 8.22 -10.16
C ASP A 255 -9.00 7.95 -8.99
N THR A 256 -9.41 6.70 -8.81
CA THR A 256 -10.24 6.31 -7.65
C THR A 256 -9.51 6.58 -6.34
N ILE A 257 -8.27 6.11 -6.23
CA ILE A 257 -7.45 6.30 -5.02
C ILE A 257 -7.19 7.79 -4.78
N GLU A 258 -6.79 8.53 -5.81
CA GLU A 258 -6.45 9.96 -5.68
C GLU A 258 -7.67 10.81 -5.33
N THR A 259 -8.86 10.45 -5.81
CA THR A 259 -10.11 11.16 -5.45
C THR A 259 -10.42 10.97 -3.97
N ILE A 260 -10.28 9.75 -3.45
CA ILE A 260 -10.43 9.46 -2.02
C ILE A 260 -9.39 10.23 -1.19
N SER A 261 -8.12 10.17 -1.59
CA SER A 261 -7.02 10.82 -0.88
C SER A 261 -7.21 12.33 -0.77
N ARG A 262 -7.54 12.99 -1.89
CA ARG A 262 -7.82 14.45 -1.90
C ARG A 262 -9.00 14.82 -1.03
N SER A 263 -10.04 14.00 -0.98
CA SER A 263 -11.18 14.24 -0.09
C SER A 263 -10.76 14.20 1.37
N ILE A 264 -10.01 13.17 1.77
CA ILE A 264 -9.54 12.99 3.14
C ILE A 264 -8.62 14.15 3.56
N TYR A 265 -7.57 14.42 2.78
CA TYR A 265 -6.57 15.41 3.18
C TYR A 265 -7.13 16.84 3.16
N ARG A 266 -8.01 17.19 2.20
CA ARG A 266 -8.71 18.47 2.21
C ARG A 266 -9.56 18.66 3.47
N ASP A 267 -10.18 17.61 3.97
CA ASP A 267 -11.08 17.71 5.12
C ASP A 267 -10.31 17.73 6.43
N VAL A 268 -9.20 16.98 6.52
CA VAL A 268 -8.37 16.92 7.74
C VAL A 268 -7.41 18.12 7.82
N TYR A 269 -6.91 18.59 6.68
CA TYR A 269 -5.93 19.70 6.60
C TYR A 269 -6.42 20.82 5.68
N PRO A 270 -7.53 21.50 6.02
CA PRO A 270 -8.21 22.44 5.11
C PRO A 270 -7.37 23.65 4.69
N ASP A 271 -6.38 24.02 5.50
CA ASP A 271 -5.50 25.19 5.25
C ASP A 271 -4.19 24.82 4.55
N ALA A 272 -3.95 23.53 4.29
CA ALA A 272 -2.72 23.07 3.66
C ALA A 272 -2.83 23.09 2.13
N GLU A 273 -1.76 23.52 1.46
CA GLU A 273 -1.60 23.29 0.03
C GLU A 273 -1.34 21.81 -0.24
N GLY A 274 -2.15 21.22 -1.13
CA GLY A 274 -2.11 19.79 -1.40
C GLY A 274 -1.11 19.39 -2.48
N TYR A 275 -0.43 18.27 -2.28
CA TYR A 275 0.45 17.66 -3.28
C TYR A 275 -0.33 17.18 -4.52
N HIS A 276 0.19 17.49 -5.70
CA HIS A 276 -0.34 17.07 -6.99
C HIS A 276 0.63 16.09 -7.67
N PRO A 277 0.38 14.78 -7.59
CA PRO A 277 1.23 13.81 -8.26
C PRO A 277 1.17 13.94 -9.77
N GLY A 278 2.32 13.77 -10.43
CA GLY A 278 2.36 13.60 -11.88
C GLY A 278 1.74 12.27 -12.30
N ARG A 279 1.11 12.22 -13.48
CA ARG A 279 0.58 10.96 -14.02
C ARG A 279 1.73 10.04 -14.42
N PRO A 280 1.84 8.83 -13.85
CA PRO A 280 2.87 7.89 -14.26
C PRO A 280 2.59 7.33 -15.67
N PRO A 281 3.62 6.85 -16.39
CA PRO A 281 3.41 6.15 -17.64
C PRO A 281 2.62 4.86 -17.39
N THR A 282 1.63 4.57 -18.25
CA THR A 282 0.86 3.32 -18.18
C THR A 282 1.81 2.13 -18.28
N PRO A 283 1.78 1.18 -17.33
CA PRO A 283 2.63 0.01 -17.41
C PRO A 283 2.28 -0.82 -18.64
N ALA A 284 3.29 -1.42 -19.26
CA ALA A 284 3.04 -2.46 -20.26
C ALA A 284 2.21 -3.57 -19.58
N ALA A 285 1.15 -4.03 -20.26
CA ALA A 285 0.39 -5.18 -19.81
C ALA A 285 1.29 -6.43 -19.94
N GLU A 286 2.00 -6.78 -18.89
CA GLU A 286 2.66 -8.08 -18.83
C GLU A 286 1.66 -9.11 -18.33
N PRO A 287 1.40 -10.19 -19.09
CA PRO A 287 0.69 -11.31 -18.54
C PRO A 287 1.47 -11.84 -17.35
N PRO A 288 0.80 -12.20 -16.22
CA PRO A 288 1.48 -12.90 -15.15
C PRO A 288 2.14 -14.13 -15.75
N LYS A 289 3.45 -14.28 -15.52
CA LYS A 289 4.13 -15.51 -15.91
C LYS A 289 3.43 -16.66 -15.18
N PRO A 290 3.08 -17.73 -15.89
CA PRO A 290 2.55 -18.92 -15.24
C PRO A 290 3.54 -19.34 -14.14
N ALA A 291 2.97 -19.70 -12.97
CA ALA A 291 3.72 -20.15 -11.80
C ALA A 291 4.53 -21.41 -12.10
#